data_5290fecdc02f4252f380b540cc468aec
#
_entry.id   5290fecdc02f4252f380b540cc468aec
#
_cell.length_a   1.000
_cell.length_b   1.000
_cell.length_c   1.000
_cell.angle_alpha   90.00
_cell.angle_beta   90.00
_cell.angle_gamma   90.00
#
_symmetry.space_group_name_H-M   'P 1'
#
loop_
_entity.id
_entity.type
_entity.pdbx_description
1 polymer ?
#
loop_
_entity_poly.entity_id
_entity_poly.type
_entity_poly.pdbx_seq_one_letter_code
_entity_poly.pdbx_strand_id
1 'polypeptide(L)'
;MDCMFAHRNSRPHPDPSASVPPRPAWRRGFTLVELLVVVAIIALLISLLLPALGRAQRAAKTLNDAANISQIHKGFLSHANSDPKGRLPTPGLVSRLPVPGAGPGGATATVPGQGEEDISKNNTASLYSSMIAANFVTPEILYSPVEENPIVRQMTNYNFQAYNPAAPAPTFWDPGFYANIHLAPGAGASAVCHTSYAHLALIGDRKKLYWTNRAGSTRPILGNRGTHRGAFSGDNYRLSYTLLFHDPKDTWEGNICFGDNHVNLEKSVIPDTVQFECGSINLKKDNIYTYDDFNSGGCKGMVEGDTWLCIGIGQPVPNFYTCAPERLTNGALPAP
;
A
#
# COMPACT_ATOMS: atom_id res chain seq x y z
N MET A 1 84.27 72.29 -40.70
CA MET A 1 84.73 72.38 -39.33
C MET A 1 83.75 71.46 -38.53
N ASP A 2 83.99 70.22 -38.44
CA ASP A 2 84.73 69.39 -37.51
C ASP A 2 84.09 69.30 -36.20
N CYS A 3 83.65 68.16 -35.86
CA CYS A 3 84.16 67.36 -34.77
C CYS A 3 83.44 66.01 -34.68
N MET A 4 84.20 64.95 -34.91
CA MET A 4 83.94 63.58 -34.59
C MET A 4 83.76 63.39 -33.09
N PHE A 5 82.79 62.66 -32.66
CA PHE A 5 82.74 61.99 -31.33
C PHE A 5 82.43 60.50 -31.48
N ALA A 6 83.42 59.71 -31.03
CA ALA A 6 83.36 58.26 -30.99
C ALA A 6 82.41 57.76 -29.90
N HIS A 7 81.44 56.93 -30.28
CA HIS A 7 80.63 56.18 -29.31
C HIS A 7 81.37 54.93 -28.88
N ARG A 8 81.71 54.85 -27.59
CA ARG A 8 82.18 53.67 -26.89
C ARG A 8 81.03 52.71 -26.70
N ASN A 9 81.13 51.51 -27.28
CA ASN A 9 80.23 50.40 -27.05
C ASN A 9 80.56 49.79 -25.69
N SER A 10 79.75 50.09 -24.67
CA SER A 10 79.75 49.39 -23.40
C SER A 10 78.83 48.17 -23.47
N ARG A 11 79.43 47.00 -23.37
CA ARG A 11 78.64 45.74 -23.21
C ARG A 11 77.98 45.76 -21.85
N PRO A 12 76.66 45.40 -21.75
CA PRO A 12 76.03 45.28 -20.47
C PRO A 12 76.54 44.02 -19.75
N HIS A 13 76.86 44.14 -18.48
CA HIS A 13 77.16 43.06 -17.57
C HIS A 13 75.91 42.20 -17.37
N PRO A 14 76.02 40.84 -17.32
CA PRO A 14 74.87 39.98 -16.95
C PRO A 14 74.48 40.19 -15.50
N ASP A 15 73.23 40.46 -15.30
CA ASP A 15 72.63 40.63 -13.99
C ASP A 15 72.61 39.26 -13.22
N PRO A 16 73.23 39.14 -12.04
CA PRO A 16 73.28 37.90 -11.28
C PRO A 16 71.93 37.51 -10.56
N SER A 17 70.90 38.31 -10.78
CA SER A 17 69.59 38.08 -10.16
C SER A 17 68.56 37.42 -11.08
N ALA A 18 68.94 36.89 -12.23
CA ALA A 18 68.00 36.15 -13.07
C ALA A 18 67.54 34.85 -12.34
N SER A 19 66.41 34.89 -11.69
CA SER A 19 65.74 33.72 -11.09
C SER A 19 65.42 32.68 -12.15
N VAL A 20 66.03 31.49 -12.05
CA VAL A 20 65.72 30.34 -12.90
C VAL A 20 64.30 29.99 -12.72
N PRO A 21 63.44 29.97 -13.77
CA PRO A 21 62.02 29.58 -13.60
C PRO A 21 61.97 28.16 -13.07
N PRO A 22 61.00 27.87 -12.13
CA PRO A 22 60.86 26.53 -11.55
C PRO A 22 60.61 25.55 -12.72
N ARG A 23 61.39 24.48 -12.76
CA ARG A 23 61.22 23.40 -13.73
C ARG A 23 59.78 22.86 -13.60
N PRO A 24 59.02 22.73 -14.69
CA PRO A 24 57.67 22.17 -14.63
C PRO A 24 57.77 20.78 -14.00
N ALA A 25 57.07 20.61 -12.87
CA ALA A 25 56.95 19.30 -12.24
C ALA A 25 56.34 18.33 -13.28
N TRP A 26 57.07 17.33 -13.65
CA TRP A 26 56.60 16.31 -14.60
C TRP A 26 55.40 15.64 -13.98
N ARG A 27 54.20 15.94 -14.48
CA ARG A 27 53.00 15.22 -14.12
C ARG A 27 53.20 13.79 -14.62
N ARG A 28 53.35 12.86 -13.72
CA ARG A 28 53.41 11.43 -14.05
C ARG A 28 52.10 11.09 -14.78
N GLY A 29 52.22 10.75 -16.07
CA GLY A 29 51.07 10.27 -16.84
C GLY A 29 50.62 8.91 -16.30
N PHE A 30 49.32 8.73 -16.22
CA PHE A 30 48.72 7.48 -15.78
C PHE A 30 48.93 6.42 -16.87
N THR A 31 49.40 5.23 -16.53
CA THR A 31 49.57 4.16 -17.50
C THR A 31 48.23 3.47 -17.80
N LEU A 32 48.05 2.96 -19.01
CA LEU A 32 46.83 2.24 -19.38
C LEU A 32 46.61 1.02 -18.50
N VAL A 33 47.67 0.36 -18.04
CA VAL A 33 47.64 -0.79 -17.16
C VAL A 33 47.14 -0.41 -15.76
N GLU A 34 47.61 0.71 -15.20
CA GLU A 34 47.13 1.19 -13.89
C GLU A 34 45.64 1.49 -13.93
N LEU A 35 45.13 2.09 -15.00
CA LEU A 35 43.70 2.32 -15.17
C LEU A 35 42.92 1.00 -15.28
N LEU A 36 43.42 0.05 -16.07
CA LEU A 36 42.79 -1.24 -16.31
C LEU A 36 42.67 -2.06 -15.03
N VAL A 37 43.71 -2.09 -14.19
CA VAL A 37 43.69 -2.80 -12.90
C VAL A 37 42.65 -2.16 -11.93
N VAL A 38 42.61 -0.84 -11.88
CA VAL A 38 41.64 -0.14 -11.00
C VAL A 38 40.22 -0.44 -11.42
N VAL A 39 39.87 -0.38 -12.71
CA VAL A 39 38.50 -0.67 -13.16
C VAL A 39 38.14 -2.14 -12.95
N ALA A 40 39.11 -3.07 -13.10
CA ALA A 40 38.92 -4.49 -12.83
C ALA A 40 38.58 -4.75 -11.34
N ILE A 41 39.31 -4.09 -10.42
CA ILE A 41 39.02 -4.20 -8.98
C ILE A 41 37.66 -3.61 -8.65
N ILE A 42 37.29 -2.44 -9.17
CA ILE A 42 36.00 -1.81 -8.97
C ILE A 42 34.87 -2.72 -9.50
N ALA A 43 35.04 -3.27 -10.72
CA ALA A 43 34.05 -4.20 -11.30
C ALA A 43 33.85 -5.44 -10.42
N LEU A 44 34.96 -6.01 -9.89
CA LEU A 44 34.87 -7.14 -8.96
C LEU A 44 34.11 -6.79 -7.67
N LEU A 45 34.41 -5.64 -7.06
CA LEU A 45 33.72 -5.19 -5.85
C LEU A 45 32.23 -4.96 -6.10
N ILE A 46 31.88 -4.28 -7.20
CA ILE A 46 30.47 -4.02 -7.57
C ILE A 46 29.73 -5.34 -7.81
N SER A 47 30.35 -6.32 -8.50
CA SER A 47 29.69 -7.60 -8.80
C SER A 47 29.29 -8.38 -7.55
N LEU A 48 30.03 -8.24 -6.44
CA LEU A 48 29.71 -8.84 -5.15
C LEU A 48 28.67 -8.04 -4.34
N LEU A 49 28.64 -6.71 -4.52
CA LEU A 49 27.75 -5.82 -3.78
C LEU A 49 26.32 -5.79 -4.35
N LEU A 50 26.16 -5.87 -5.68
CA LEU A 50 24.83 -5.75 -6.33
C LEU A 50 23.79 -6.78 -5.82
N PRO A 51 24.11 -8.08 -5.69
CA PRO A 51 23.14 -9.06 -5.17
C PRO A 51 22.76 -8.81 -3.70
N ALA A 52 23.72 -8.33 -2.90
CA ALA A 52 23.46 -8.02 -1.49
C ALA A 52 22.58 -6.77 -1.34
N LEU A 53 22.83 -5.73 -2.14
CA LEU A 53 22.04 -4.49 -2.16
C LEU A 53 20.60 -4.77 -2.58
N GLY A 54 20.38 -5.61 -3.60
CA GLY A 54 19.04 -5.99 -4.04
C GLY A 54 18.22 -6.66 -2.92
N ARG A 55 18.82 -7.59 -2.16
CA ARG A 55 18.17 -8.21 -1.00
C ARG A 55 17.85 -7.20 0.11
N ALA A 56 18.80 -6.31 0.41
CA ALA A 56 18.60 -5.28 1.43
C ALA A 56 17.46 -4.30 1.06
N GLN A 57 17.37 -3.89 -0.22
CA GLN A 57 16.28 -3.04 -0.70
C GLN A 57 14.91 -3.71 -0.59
N ARG A 58 14.80 -5.01 -0.93
CA ARG A 58 13.55 -5.76 -0.76
C ARG A 58 13.15 -5.85 0.71
N ALA A 59 14.07 -6.21 1.59
CA ALA A 59 13.80 -6.25 3.02
C ALA A 59 13.34 -4.89 3.55
N ALA A 60 13.94 -3.79 3.12
CA ALA A 60 13.53 -2.44 3.48
C ALA A 60 12.12 -2.11 2.99
N LYS A 61 11.76 -2.47 1.75
CA LYS A 61 10.39 -2.31 1.22
C LYS A 61 9.37 -3.10 2.05
N THR A 62 9.67 -4.36 2.41
CA THR A 62 8.80 -5.21 3.24
C THR A 62 8.57 -4.61 4.62
N LEU A 63 9.61 -4.05 5.25
CA LEU A 63 9.49 -3.40 6.55
C LEU A 63 8.69 -2.10 6.47
N ASN A 64 8.88 -1.30 5.42
CA ASN A 64 8.09 -0.09 5.19
C ASN A 64 6.61 -0.42 4.95
N ASP A 65 6.33 -1.49 4.21
CA ASP A 65 4.99 -2.00 3.99
C ASP A 65 4.32 -2.41 5.31
N ALA A 66 5.01 -3.18 6.15
CA ALA A 66 4.52 -3.55 7.49
C ALA A 66 4.28 -2.31 8.37
N ALA A 67 5.14 -1.30 8.28
CA ALA A 67 4.96 -0.05 9.02
C ALA A 67 3.71 0.72 8.55
N ASN A 68 3.46 0.80 7.24
CA ASN A 68 2.24 1.41 6.69
C ASN A 68 0.99 0.70 7.21
N ILE A 69 0.95 -0.62 7.13
CA ILE A 69 -0.18 -1.43 7.62
C ILE A 69 -0.43 -1.17 9.11
N SER A 70 0.63 -1.19 9.94
CA SER A 70 0.53 -0.88 11.36
C SER A 70 0.01 0.54 11.63
N GLN A 71 0.44 1.53 10.85
CA GLN A 71 -0.03 2.91 10.96
C GLN A 71 -1.50 3.05 10.58
N ILE A 72 -1.95 2.40 9.50
CA ILE A 72 -3.37 2.40 9.11
C ILE A 72 -4.21 1.80 10.23
N HIS A 73 -3.81 0.66 10.78
CA HIS A 73 -4.55 0.03 11.88
C HIS A 73 -4.56 0.89 13.15
N LYS A 74 -3.46 1.57 13.49
CA LYS A 74 -3.44 2.57 14.57
C LYS A 74 -4.44 3.71 14.33
N GLY A 75 -4.58 4.16 13.09
CA GLY A 75 -5.64 5.09 12.70
C GLY A 75 -7.03 4.52 12.97
N PHE A 76 -7.28 3.26 12.65
CA PHE A 76 -8.54 2.58 12.95
C PHE A 76 -8.80 2.47 14.46
N LEU A 77 -7.78 2.11 15.24
CA LEU A 77 -7.88 2.04 16.71
C LEU A 77 -8.13 3.43 17.31
N SER A 78 -7.48 4.47 16.79
CA SER A 78 -7.70 5.85 17.23
C SER A 78 -9.15 6.29 16.98
N HIS A 79 -9.72 5.97 15.82
CA HIS A 79 -11.14 6.18 15.53
C HIS A 79 -12.02 5.40 16.52
N ALA A 80 -11.71 4.12 16.76
CA ALA A 80 -12.50 3.28 17.64
C ALA A 80 -12.50 3.75 19.10
N ASN A 81 -11.43 4.40 19.56
CA ASN A 81 -11.36 5.00 20.89
C ASN A 81 -12.35 6.19 21.06
N SER A 82 -12.76 6.80 19.95
CA SER A 82 -13.79 7.85 19.94
C SER A 82 -15.22 7.31 19.80
N ASP A 83 -15.37 6.03 19.44
CA ASP A 83 -16.66 5.37 19.31
C ASP A 83 -17.08 4.74 20.64
N PRO A 84 -18.29 5.05 21.19
CA PRO A 84 -18.74 4.50 22.47
C PRO A 84 -18.83 2.96 22.51
N LYS A 85 -18.92 2.32 21.35
CA LYS A 85 -18.97 0.84 21.23
C LYS A 85 -17.63 0.24 20.87
N GLY A 86 -16.57 1.06 20.69
CA GLY A 86 -15.23 0.63 20.30
C GLY A 86 -15.16 0.04 18.88
N ARG A 87 -16.02 0.46 17.98
CA ARG A 87 -16.06 -0.03 16.59
C ARG A 87 -14.95 0.59 15.77
N LEU A 88 -14.29 -0.21 14.96
CA LEU A 88 -13.39 0.30 13.93
C LEU A 88 -14.19 1.09 12.88
N PRO A 89 -13.53 1.88 12.02
CA PRO A 89 -14.21 2.78 11.11
C PRO A 89 -15.25 2.07 10.25
N THR A 90 -16.47 2.57 10.29
CA THR A 90 -17.61 2.00 9.56
C THR A 90 -18.29 3.11 8.77
N PRO A 91 -18.02 3.24 7.46
CA PRO A 91 -18.53 4.36 6.66
C PRO A 91 -20.02 4.52 6.68
N GLY A 92 -20.77 3.42 6.70
CA GLY A 92 -22.24 3.43 6.76
C GLY A 92 -22.81 4.02 8.06
N LEU A 93 -21.97 4.15 9.10
CA LEU A 93 -22.35 4.86 10.34
C LEU A 93 -22.00 6.35 10.29
N VAL A 94 -21.18 6.76 9.35
CA VAL A 94 -20.90 8.17 9.05
C VAL A 94 -21.94 8.70 8.07
N SER A 95 -22.07 8.07 6.91
CA SER A 95 -23.10 8.35 5.91
C SER A 95 -24.27 7.40 6.12
N ARG A 96 -25.24 7.83 6.95
CA ARG A 96 -26.39 7.04 7.36
C ARG A 96 -27.55 7.16 6.40
N LEU A 97 -28.48 6.22 6.46
CA LEU A 97 -29.75 6.31 5.75
C LEU A 97 -30.56 7.53 6.22
N PRO A 98 -31.28 8.20 5.30
CA PRO A 98 -32.15 9.32 5.66
C PRO A 98 -33.23 8.92 6.66
N VAL A 99 -33.55 9.82 7.56
CA VAL A 99 -34.55 9.64 8.63
C VAL A 99 -35.93 10.10 8.12
N PRO A 100 -36.93 9.23 8.12
CA PRO A 100 -38.30 9.61 7.77
C PRO A 100 -38.84 10.66 8.76
N GLY A 101 -39.49 11.69 8.22
CA GLY A 101 -40.11 12.74 9.04
C GLY A 101 -39.17 13.81 9.58
N ALA A 102 -37.86 13.72 9.36
CA ALA A 102 -36.88 14.67 9.87
C ALA A 102 -36.72 15.93 9.01
N GLY A 103 -37.28 15.94 7.81
CA GLY A 103 -37.21 17.08 6.89
C GLY A 103 -38.40 18.03 6.99
N PRO A 104 -38.33 19.19 6.31
CA PRO A 104 -39.42 20.14 6.23
C PRO A 104 -40.75 19.49 5.78
N GLY A 105 -41.83 19.78 6.46
CA GLY A 105 -43.14 19.20 6.13
C GLY A 105 -43.28 17.69 6.39
N GLY A 106 -42.40 17.08 7.19
CA GLY A 106 -42.42 15.64 7.47
C GLY A 106 -41.72 14.79 6.39
N ALA A 107 -40.95 15.40 5.51
CA ALA A 107 -40.19 14.69 4.48
C ALA A 107 -39.03 13.87 5.08
N THR A 108 -38.56 12.88 4.35
CA THR A 108 -37.35 12.15 4.68
C THR A 108 -36.12 13.02 4.45
N ALA A 109 -35.22 13.12 5.44
CA ALA A 109 -34.01 13.93 5.35
C ALA A 109 -32.78 13.25 5.96
N THR A 110 -31.61 13.54 5.44
CA THR A 110 -30.36 13.12 6.07
C THR A 110 -30.05 14.04 7.25
N VAL A 111 -29.94 13.44 8.43
CA VAL A 111 -29.54 14.14 9.66
C VAL A 111 -28.22 13.58 10.13
N PRO A 112 -27.14 14.39 10.21
CA PRO A 112 -25.83 13.91 10.64
C PRO A 112 -25.92 13.16 11.99
N GLY A 113 -25.31 11.98 12.04
CA GLY A 113 -25.30 11.14 13.24
C GLY A 113 -26.60 10.38 13.55
N GLN A 114 -27.67 10.60 12.79
CA GLN A 114 -28.97 9.93 12.97
C GLN A 114 -29.29 9.02 11.78
N GLY A 115 -30.25 8.13 11.97
CA GLY A 115 -30.66 7.15 10.99
C GLY A 115 -29.92 5.80 11.14
N GLU A 116 -30.43 4.82 10.43
CA GLU A 116 -29.83 3.49 10.37
C GLU A 116 -28.51 3.51 9.60
N GLU A 117 -27.69 2.50 9.82
CA GLU A 117 -26.44 2.31 9.07
C GLU A 117 -26.75 2.12 7.57
N ASP A 118 -26.14 2.94 6.70
CA ASP A 118 -26.15 2.69 5.26
C ASP A 118 -25.08 1.67 4.90
N ILE A 119 -25.45 0.38 4.93
CA ILE A 119 -24.52 -0.70 4.60
C ILE A 119 -23.94 -0.60 3.18
N SER A 120 -24.60 0.13 2.26
CA SER A 120 -24.09 0.35 0.91
C SER A 120 -22.79 1.16 0.88
N LYS A 121 -22.50 1.89 1.95
CA LYS A 121 -21.27 2.65 2.13
C LYS A 121 -20.11 1.84 2.72
N ASN A 122 -20.37 0.64 3.21
CA ASN A 122 -19.36 -0.22 3.82
C ASN A 122 -18.48 -0.91 2.77
N ASN A 123 -17.81 -0.14 1.94
CA ASN A 123 -16.84 -0.60 0.94
C ASN A 123 -15.47 0.02 1.19
N THR A 124 -14.44 -0.53 0.57
CA THR A 124 -13.05 -0.13 0.79
C THR A 124 -12.77 1.32 0.41
N ALA A 125 -13.36 1.81 -0.69
CA ALA A 125 -13.18 3.19 -1.11
C ALA A 125 -13.72 4.17 -0.05
N SER A 126 -14.94 3.94 0.41
CA SER A 126 -15.58 4.74 1.46
C SER A 126 -14.84 4.63 2.79
N LEU A 127 -14.35 3.42 3.17
CA LEU A 127 -13.59 3.20 4.38
C LEU A 127 -12.34 4.09 4.42
N TYR A 128 -11.47 3.96 3.44
CA TYR A 128 -10.23 4.72 3.44
C TYR A 128 -10.47 6.22 3.20
N SER A 129 -11.40 6.58 2.31
CA SER A 129 -11.72 7.98 2.07
C SER A 129 -12.28 8.66 3.32
N SER A 130 -13.15 8.00 4.09
CA SER A 130 -13.65 8.55 5.36
C SER A 130 -12.55 8.72 6.40
N MET A 131 -11.57 7.81 6.44
CA MET A 131 -10.44 7.89 7.35
C MET A 131 -9.46 9.02 6.98
N ILE A 132 -9.27 9.27 5.68
CA ILE A 132 -8.48 10.42 5.20
C ILE A 132 -9.22 11.72 5.54
N ALA A 133 -10.51 11.81 5.23
CA ALA A 133 -11.32 13.00 5.54
C ALA A 133 -11.30 13.36 7.03
N ALA A 134 -11.24 12.36 7.90
CA ALA A 134 -11.15 12.52 9.35
C ALA A 134 -9.71 12.67 9.88
N ASN A 135 -8.69 12.72 9.01
CA ASN A 135 -7.27 12.87 9.33
C ASN A 135 -6.69 11.75 10.22
N PHE A 136 -7.26 10.53 10.19
CA PHE A 136 -6.71 9.37 10.88
C PHE A 136 -5.62 8.65 10.07
N VAL A 137 -5.68 8.74 8.74
CA VAL A 137 -4.68 8.20 7.81
C VAL A 137 -4.41 9.19 6.69
N THR A 138 -3.26 9.07 6.04
CA THR A 138 -2.94 9.87 4.84
C THR A 138 -2.99 9.00 3.59
N PRO A 139 -3.24 9.57 2.40
CA PRO A 139 -3.28 8.80 1.16
C PRO A 139 -1.98 8.05 0.86
N GLU A 140 -0.84 8.59 1.28
CA GLU A 140 0.49 8.03 1.00
C GLU A 140 0.67 6.66 1.62
N ILE A 141 0.22 6.47 2.87
CA ILE A 141 0.41 5.18 3.58
C ILE A 141 -0.52 4.09 3.07
N LEU A 142 -1.52 4.42 2.25
CA LEU A 142 -2.43 3.45 1.65
C LEU A 142 -1.84 2.77 0.40
N TYR A 143 -0.72 3.26 -0.10
CA TYR A 143 0.02 2.66 -1.20
C TYR A 143 1.24 1.92 -0.68
N SER A 144 1.35 0.65 -1.01
CA SER A 144 2.46 -0.20 -0.58
C SER A 144 3.72 0.03 -1.44
N PRO A 145 4.91 0.13 -0.82
CA PRO A 145 6.17 0.19 -1.58
C PRO A 145 6.52 -1.10 -2.33
N VAL A 146 5.80 -2.20 -2.06
CA VAL A 146 5.95 -3.49 -2.75
C VAL A 146 4.88 -3.72 -3.82
N GLU A 147 4.02 -2.73 -4.09
CA GLU A 147 2.94 -2.85 -5.07
C GLU A 147 3.46 -2.92 -6.50
N GLU A 148 3.05 -3.95 -7.23
CA GLU A 148 3.47 -4.20 -8.62
C GLU A 148 2.29 -4.11 -9.62
N ASN A 149 1.05 -4.02 -9.13
CA ASN A 149 -0.11 -3.90 -10.01
C ASN A 149 -0.24 -2.46 -10.55
N PRO A 150 -0.15 -2.24 -11.86
CA PRO A 150 -0.15 -0.90 -12.46
C PRO A 150 -1.48 -0.15 -12.32
N ILE A 151 -2.55 -0.84 -11.91
CA ILE A 151 -3.86 -0.23 -11.63
C ILE A 151 -3.85 0.44 -10.26
N VAL A 152 -3.05 -0.07 -9.32
CA VAL A 152 -2.93 0.50 -7.99
C VAL A 152 -1.99 1.70 -8.06
N ARG A 153 -2.49 2.86 -7.65
CA ARG A 153 -1.75 4.13 -7.74
C ARG A 153 -1.99 4.95 -6.49
N GLN A 154 -0.96 5.58 -5.99
CA GLN A 154 -1.09 6.54 -4.91
C GLN A 154 -2.03 7.69 -5.30
N MET A 155 -2.95 8.06 -4.43
CA MET A 155 -3.78 9.25 -4.60
C MET A 155 -2.98 10.48 -4.18
N THR A 156 -2.76 11.40 -5.10
CA THR A 156 -1.94 12.62 -4.89
C THR A 156 -2.76 13.89 -4.69
N ASN A 157 -4.05 13.84 -4.99
CA ASN A 157 -4.94 15.01 -5.05
C ASN A 157 -6.27 14.76 -4.34
N TYR A 158 -6.22 14.30 -3.08
CA TYR A 158 -7.41 14.11 -2.28
C TYR A 158 -8.12 15.44 -2.02
N ASN A 159 -9.44 15.48 -2.27
CA ASN A 159 -10.25 16.68 -2.06
C ASN A 159 -10.83 16.74 -0.64
N PHE A 160 -10.13 17.41 0.28
CA PHE A 160 -10.60 17.60 1.65
C PHE A 160 -11.83 18.52 1.75
N GLN A 161 -12.15 19.28 0.70
CA GLN A 161 -13.31 20.18 0.67
C GLN A 161 -14.59 19.48 0.15
N ALA A 162 -14.52 18.19 -0.17
CA ALA A 162 -15.68 17.42 -0.61
C ALA A 162 -16.74 17.23 0.51
N TYR A 163 -16.39 17.48 1.78
CA TYR A 163 -17.33 17.36 2.90
C TYR A 163 -18.45 18.38 2.80
N ASN A 164 -19.66 17.92 2.51
CA ASN A 164 -20.88 18.75 2.41
C ASN A 164 -22.11 17.95 2.89
N PRO A 165 -22.31 17.83 4.21
CA PRO A 165 -23.41 17.05 4.77
C PRO A 165 -24.78 17.73 4.61
N ALA A 166 -24.82 19.02 4.27
CA ALA A 166 -26.06 19.78 4.10
C ALA A 166 -26.59 19.77 2.65
N ALA A 167 -25.86 19.20 1.70
CA ALA A 167 -26.30 19.10 0.33
C ALA A 167 -27.53 18.17 0.20
N PRO A 168 -28.37 18.33 -0.86
CA PRO A 168 -29.45 17.40 -1.16
C PRO A 168 -28.96 15.94 -1.34
N ALA A 169 -27.72 15.79 -1.85
CA ALA A 169 -26.96 14.53 -1.86
C ALA A 169 -25.71 14.74 -0.97
N PRO A 170 -25.79 14.39 0.32
CA PRO A 170 -24.74 14.70 1.27
C PRO A 170 -23.46 13.92 0.96
N THR A 171 -22.33 14.59 1.09
CA THR A 171 -20.99 14.02 0.89
C THR A 171 -20.19 14.14 2.18
N PHE A 172 -19.62 13.05 2.64
CA PHE A 172 -18.88 13.01 3.91
C PHE A 172 -17.37 12.81 3.72
N TRP A 173 -16.93 12.49 2.48
CA TRP A 173 -15.53 12.28 2.07
C TRP A 173 -15.39 12.48 0.57
N ASP A 174 -14.17 12.46 0.07
CA ASP A 174 -13.92 12.58 -1.37
C ASP A 174 -14.40 11.34 -2.13
N PRO A 175 -15.39 11.47 -3.03
CA PRO A 175 -15.85 10.37 -3.87
C PRO A 175 -14.84 9.99 -4.97
N GLY A 176 -13.80 10.80 -5.19
CA GLY A 176 -12.70 10.53 -6.11
C GLY A 176 -11.70 9.49 -5.62
N PHE A 177 -11.81 9.04 -4.36
CA PHE A 177 -11.01 7.91 -3.88
C PHE A 177 -11.63 6.59 -4.38
N TYR A 178 -10.90 5.88 -5.22
CA TYR A 178 -11.35 4.62 -5.82
C TYR A 178 -10.60 3.42 -5.23
N ALA A 179 -11.30 2.31 -5.06
CA ALA A 179 -10.73 1.01 -4.69
C ALA A 179 -11.15 -0.08 -5.68
N ASN A 180 -11.18 0.25 -6.97
CA ASN A 180 -11.55 -0.68 -8.02
C ASN A 180 -10.30 -1.25 -8.68
N ILE A 181 -9.95 -2.47 -8.31
CA ILE A 181 -8.79 -3.20 -8.84
C ILE A 181 -9.15 -4.06 -10.06
N HIS A 182 -10.44 -4.25 -10.32
CA HIS A 182 -10.94 -5.05 -11.44
C HIS A 182 -11.45 -4.16 -12.57
N LEU A 183 -10.95 -4.40 -13.78
CA LEU A 183 -11.60 -3.96 -15.01
C LEU A 183 -12.27 -5.17 -15.67
N ALA A 184 -13.59 -5.12 -15.78
CA ALA A 184 -14.22 -5.88 -16.83
C ALA A 184 -13.79 -5.27 -18.18
N PRO A 185 -13.30 -6.06 -19.15
CA PRO A 185 -13.07 -5.57 -20.50
C PRO A 185 -14.37 -4.98 -21.04
N GLY A 186 -14.38 -3.69 -21.40
CA GLY A 186 -15.54 -3.00 -21.94
C GLY A 186 -16.32 -2.10 -20.98
N ALA A 187 -16.05 -2.09 -19.70
CA ALA A 187 -16.56 -1.06 -18.80
C ALA A 187 -15.72 0.22 -18.98
N GLY A 188 -16.29 1.25 -19.57
CA GLY A 188 -15.63 2.51 -19.91
C GLY A 188 -15.10 3.37 -18.74
N ALA A 189 -14.95 2.80 -17.58
CA ALA A 189 -14.30 3.42 -16.41
C ALA A 189 -12.87 2.91 -16.31
N SER A 190 -11.91 3.81 -16.25
CA SER A 190 -10.53 3.48 -15.93
C SER A 190 -10.48 2.76 -14.59
N ALA A 191 -9.98 1.52 -14.56
CA ALA A 191 -9.71 0.87 -13.30
C ALA A 191 -8.63 1.67 -12.58
N VAL A 192 -8.96 2.16 -11.41
CA VAL A 192 -8.04 2.83 -10.52
C VAL A 192 -8.31 2.32 -9.12
N CYS A 193 -7.26 1.93 -8.45
CA CYS A 193 -7.31 1.58 -7.04
C CYS A 193 -6.28 2.43 -6.29
N HIS A 194 -6.72 3.15 -5.27
CA HIS A 194 -5.86 4.03 -4.49
C HIS A 194 -5.37 3.37 -3.19
N THR A 195 -5.55 2.06 -3.06
CA THR A 195 -5.05 1.29 -1.93
C THR A 195 -4.48 -0.05 -2.34
N SER A 196 -3.38 -0.43 -1.71
CA SER A 196 -2.75 -1.75 -1.84
C SER A 196 -3.27 -2.76 -0.82
N TYR A 197 -4.07 -2.31 0.15
CA TYR A 197 -4.38 -3.10 1.35
C TYR A 197 -5.82 -3.60 1.36
N ALA A 198 -5.95 -4.89 1.65
CA ALA A 198 -7.21 -5.54 1.96
C ALA A 198 -7.54 -5.38 3.45
N HIS A 199 -8.81 -5.36 3.78
CA HIS A 199 -9.29 -5.31 5.16
C HIS A 199 -10.37 -6.36 5.40
N LEU A 200 -10.66 -6.64 6.67
CA LEU A 200 -11.75 -7.55 7.04
C LEU A 200 -13.07 -7.05 6.46
N ALA A 201 -13.81 -7.93 5.80
CA ALA A 201 -15.06 -7.59 5.13
C ALA A 201 -16.08 -6.98 6.12
N LEU A 202 -16.59 -5.78 5.77
CA LEU A 202 -17.49 -4.98 6.62
C LEU A 202 -18.92 -5.46 6.60
N ILE A 203 -19.14 -6.77 6.75
CA ILE A 203 -20.45 -7.40 6.65
C ILE A 203 -20.62 -8.54 7.66
N GLY A 204 -21.88 -8.81 8.02
CA GLY A 204 -22.28 -9.95 8.81
C GLY A 204 -21.69 -9.96 10.21
N ASP A 205 -21.51 -11.16 10.73
CA ASP A 205 -21.00 -11.36 12.09
C ASP A 205 -19.51 -11.02 12.23
N ARG A 206 -18.73 -11.12 11.17
CA ARG A 206 -17.32 -10.62 11.13
C ARG A 206 -17.23 -9.17 11.55
N LYS A 207 -18.07 -8.31 10.95
CA LYS A 207 -18.13 -6.90 11.31
C LYS A 207 -18.59 -6.70 12.73
N LYS A 208 -19.62 -7.44 13.17
CA LYS A 208 -20.17 -7.29 14.53
C LYS A 208 -19.19 -7.71 15.62
N LEU A 209 -18.48 -8.83 15.39
CA LEU A 209 -17.65 -9.48 16.42
C LEU A 209 -16.19 -9.00 16.38
N TYR A 210 -15.63 -8.78 15.18
CA TYR A 210 -14.20 -8.58 15.02
C TYR A 210 -13.81 -7.19 14.53
N TRP A 211 -14.73 -6.41 13.95
CA TRP A 211 -14.44 -5.04 13.51
C TRP A 211 -14.54 -4.05 14.69
N THR A 212 -13.77 -4.34 15.74
CA THR A 212 -13.75 -3.59 16.99
C THR A 212 -12.31 -3.49 17.53
N ASN A 213 -12.07 -2.54 18.43
CA ASN A 213 -10.78 -2.41 19.14
C ASN A 213 -10.51 -3.53 20.16
N ARG A 214 -11.39 -4.51 20.26
CA ARG A 214 -11.27 -5.70 21.14
C ARG A 214 -10.89 -6.96 20.36
N ALA A 215 -10.67 -6.86 19.06
CA ALA A 215 -10.21 -7.97 18.27
C ALA A 215 -8.86 -8.48 18.80
N GLY A 216 -8.75 -9.79 18.96
CA GLY A 216 -7.55 -10.40 19.54
C GLY A 216 -6.37 -10.54 18.58
N SER A 217 -5.26 -11.01 19.11
CA SER A 217 -4.01 -11.24 18.38
C SER A 217 -4.06 -12.34 17.32
N THR A 218 -5.13 -13.12 17.27
CA THR A 218 -5.34 -14.19 16.27
C THR A 218 -6.28 -13.79 15.14
N ARG A 219 -6.78 -12.53 15.16
CA ARG A 219 -7.75 -12.05 14.18
C ARG A 219 -7.12 -11.08 13.21
N PRO A 220 -6.92 -11.47 11.93
CA PRO A 220 -6.50 -10.55 10.88
C PRO A 220 -7.53 -9.45 10.65
N ILE A 221 -7.10 -8.21 10.62
CA ILE A 221 -7.94 -7.03 10.40
C ILE A 221 -7.62 -6.36 9.08
N LEU A 222 -6.33 -6.31 8.73
CA LEU A 222 -5.81 -5.54 7.61
C LEU A 222 -4.52 -6.20 7.11
N GLY A 223 -4.24 -6.12 5.81
CA GLY A 223 -2.98 -6.62 5.30
C GLY A 223 -2.79 -6.41 3.80
N ASN A 224 -1.74 -6.98 3.27
CA ASN A 224 -1.56 -7.05 1.83
C ASN A 224 -2.73 -7.80 1.19
N ARG A 225 -2.94 -7.57 -0.09
CA ARG A 225 -3.96 -8.29 -0.86
C ARG A 225 -3.54 -9.76 -1.08
N GLY A 226 -4.51 -10.64 -1.06
CA GLY A 226 -4.32 -12.03 -1.47
C GLY A 226 -4.55 -12.25 -2.95
N THR A 227 -4.34 -13.48 -3.37
CA THR A 227 -4.71 -13.95 -4.70
C THR A 227 -6.23 -13.95 -4.89
N HIS A 228 -6.69 -13.98 -6.14
CA HIS A 228 -8.13 -14.01 -6.42
C HIS A 228 -8.81 -15.20 -5.70
N ARG A 229 -9.76 -14.87 -4.82
CA ARG A 229 -10.49 -15.84 -3.98
C ARG A 229 -9.58 -16.75 -3.17
N GLY A 230 -8.44 -16.25 -2.71
CA GLY A 230 -7.51 -17.04 -1.93
C GLY A 230 -6.93 -18.26 -2.67
N ALA A 231 -6.94 -18.25 -4.01
CA ALA A 231 -6.42 -19.34 -4.81
C ALA A 231 -4.97 -19.62 -4.47
N PHE A 232 -4.58 -20.89 -4.40
CA PHE A 232 -3.21 -21.35 -4.18
C PHE A 232 -2.72 -22.24 -5.32
N SER A 233 -3.46 -22.32 -6.42
CA SER A 233 -3.11 -23.06 -7.65
C SER A 233 -3.88 -22.50 -8.85
N GLY A 234 -3.50 -22.94 -10.05
CA GLY A 234 -4.13 -22.49 -11.30
C GLY A 234 -3.78 -21.07 -11.71
N ASP A 235 -4.48 -20.56 -12.71
CA ASP A 235 -4.19 -19.24 -13.28
C ASP A 235 -4.51 -18.08 -12.33
N ASN A 236 -5.53 -18.19 -11.50
CA ASN A 236 -5.86 -17.20 -10.48
C ASN A 236 -4.76 -17.03 -9.44
N TYR A 237 -3.91 -18.02 -9.27
CA TYR A 237 -2.71 -17.96 -8.44
C TYR A 237 -1.50 -17.50 -9.28
N ARG A 238 -1.13 -18.28 -10.27
CA ARG A 238 0.11 -18.12 -11.04
C ARG A 238 0.26 -16.76 -11.72
N LEU A 239 -0.85 -16.13 -12.11
CA LEU A 239 -0.88 -14.84 -12.80
C LEU A 239 -1.19 -13.65 -11.86
N SER A 240 -1.25 -13.87 -10.55
CA SER A 240 -1.55 -12.83 -9.58
C SER A 240 -0.35 -11.88 -9.38
N TYR A 241 -0.59 -10.58 -9.43
CA TYR A 241 0.41 -9.56 -9.09
C TYR A 241 0.87 -9.66 -7.63
N THR A 242 0.05 -10.25 -6.73
CA THR A 242 0.39 -10.36 -5.32
C THR A 242 1.54 -11.32 -5.04
N LEU A 243 1.85 -12.22 -5.97
CA LEU A 243 3.05 -13.08 -5.88
C LEU A 243 4.36 -12.31 -6.08
N LEU A 244 4.28 -11.07 -6.54
CA LEU A 244 5.45 -10.24 -6.82
C LEU A 244 5.81 -9.31 -5.64
N PHE A 245 5.00 -9.28 -4.57
CA PHE A 245 5.17 -8.31 -3.49
C PHE A 245 6.48 -8.46 -2.72
N HIS A 246 6.81 -9.67 -2.30
CA HIS A 246 7.91 -9.88 -1.35
C HIS A 246 9.02 -10.81 -1.86
N ASP A 247 8.86 -11.47 -3.03
CA ASP A 247 9.79 -12.48 -3.57
C ASP A 247 9.96 -13.70 -2.61
N PRO A 248 9.60 -14.91 -2.95
CA PRO A 248 9.73 -15.55 -4.25
C PRO A 248 8.43 -15.52 -5.07
N LYS A 249 8.57 -15.51 -6.38
CA LYS A 249 7.47 -15.41 -7.36
C LYS A 249 6.54 -16.63 -7.41
N ASP A 250 6.89 -17.67 -6.68
CA ASP A 250 6.19 -18.95 -6.73
C ASP A 250 5.27 -19.17 -5.51
N THR A 251 5.40 -18.33 -4.47
CA THR A 251 4.59 -18.42 -3.26
C THR A 251 4.08 -17.04 -2.88
N TRP A 252 2.84 -16.98 -2.41
CA TRP A 252 2.31 -15.75 -1.86
C TRP A 252 2.97 -15.47 -0.50
N GLU A 253 3.45 -14.25 -0.33
CA GLU A 253 3.88 -13.70 0.95
C GLU A 253 3.24 -12.33 1.14
N GLY A 254 2.83 -11.99 2.37
CA GLY A 254 2.22 -10.70 2.66
C GLY A 254 2.22 -10.35 4.13
N ASN A 255 2.34 -9.06 4.41
CA ASN A 255 2.21 -8.51 5.77
C ASN A 255 0.74 -8.48 6.18
N ILE A 256 0.42 -9.07 7.32
CA ILE A 256 -0.91 -9.13 7.92
C ILE A 256 -0.87 -8.51 9.29
N CYS A 257 -1.76 -7.56 9.53
CA CYS A 257 -1.99 -6.92 10.82
C CYS A 257 -3.17 -7.57 11.53
N PHE A 258 -2.96 -7.88 12.79
CA PHE A 258 -3.94 -8.49 13.67
C PHE A 258 -4.58 -7.47 14.62
N GLY A 259 -5.61 -7.87 15.34
CA GLY A 259 -6.42 -6.96 16.15
C GLY A 259 -5.68 -6.23 17.27
N ASP A 260 -4.57 -6.76 17.74
CA ASP A 260 -3.66 -6.13 18.73
C ASP A 260 -2.57 -5.24 18.09
N ASN A 261 -2.65 -5.03 16.77
CA ASN A 261 -1.71 -4.24 15.96
C ASN A 261 -0.33 -4.87 15.73
N HIS A 262 -0.10 -6.14 16.05
CA HIS A 262 1.13 -6.77 15.56
C HIS A 262 1.00 -7.07 14.06
N VAL A 263 2.11 -7.03 13.35
CA VAL A 263 2.18 -7.31 11.90
C VAL A 263 3.14 -8.47 11.70
N ASN A 264 2.66 -9.53 11.05
CA ASN A 264 3.46 -10.67 10.64
C ASN A 264 3.59 -10.73 9.13
N LEU A 265 4.76 -11.12 8.65
CA LEU A 265 4.94 -11.54 7.27
C LEU A 265 4.50 -13.01 7.15
N GLU A 266 3.29 -13.20 6.64
CA GLU A 266 2.72 -14.52 6.39
C GLU A 266 3.19 -15.05 5.03
N LYS A 267 3.51 -16.35 4.98
CA LYS A 267 4.03 -17.01 3.77
C LYS A 267 2.98 -17.88 3.08
N SER A 268 1.75 -17.79 3.52
CA SER A 268 0.63 -18.56 2.99
C SER A 268 -0.67 -17.76 3.15
N VAL A 269 -1.56 -17.90 2.19
CA VAL A 269 -2.95 -17.43 2.30
C VAL A 269 -3.75 -18.18 3.38
N ILE A 270 -3.16 -19.25 3.93
CA ILE A 270 -3.70 -20.08 5.03
C ILE A 270 -2.69 -20.03 6.19
N PRO A 271 -2.63 -18.94 6.98
CA PRO A 271 -1.70 -18.83 8.10
C PRO A 271 -1.98 -19.89 9.17
N ASP A 272 -0.91 -20.43 9.77
CA ASP A 272 -1.06 -21.43 10.84
C ASP A 272 -1.73 -20.89 12.10
N THR A 273 -1.62 -19.59 12.33
CA THR A 273 -2.14 -18.90 13.51
C THR A 273 -3.62 -18.54 13.40
N VAL A 274 -4.17 -18.54 12.18
CA VAL A 274 -5.57 -18.16 11.94
C VAL A 274 -6.40 -19.41 11.79
N GLN A 275 -7.34 -19.54 12.71
CA GLN A 275 -8.25 -20.69 12.78
C GLN A 275 -9.65 -20.20 13.02
N PHE A 276 -10.63 -20.94 12.52
CA PHE A 276 -12.03 -20.72 12.86
C PHE A 276 -12.70 -22.01 13.31
N GLU A 277 -13.67 -21.85 14.17
CA GLU A 277 -14.50 -22.93 14.66
C GLU A 277 -15.93 -22.68 14.20
N CYS A 278 -16.57 -23.73 13.68
CA CYS A 278 -17.91 -23.63 13.19
C CYS A 278 -18.75 -24.85 13.61
N GLY A 279 -19.68 -24.64 14.53
CA GLY A 279 -20.55 -25.68 15.04
C GLY A 279 -19.79 -26.86 15.64
N SER A 280 -20.04 -28.09 15.13
CA SER A 280 -19.33 -29.29 15.55
C SER A 280 -18.05 -29.59 14.73
N ILE A 281 -17.66 -28.69 13.83
CA ILE A 281 -16.45 -28.85 13.02
C ILE A 281 -15.25 -28.43 13.87
N ASN A 282 -14.28 -29.31 14.01
CA ASN A 282 -13.02 -29.04 14.68
C ASN A 282 -12.29 -27.85 14.01
N LEU A 283 -11.49 -27.12 14.79
CA LEU A 283 -10.61 -26.04 14.35
C LEU A 283 -9.99 -26.33 12.99
N LYS A 284 -10.31 -25.52 12.00
CA LYS A 284 -9.79 -25.62 10.65
C LYS A 284 -8.91 -24.41 10.37
N LYS A 285 -7.78 -24.63 9.72
CA LYS A 285 -6.95 -23.52 9.23
C LYS A 285 -7.77 -22.69 8.24
N ASP A 286 -7.75 -21.39 8.41
CA ASP A 286 -8.56 -20.44 7.65
C ASP A 286 -7.77 -19.86 6.48
N ASN A 287 -8.38 -19.86 5.28
CA ASN A 287 -7.89 -19.11 4.15
C ASN A 287 -8.41 -17.67 4.25
N ILE A 288 -7.55 -16.77 4.69
CA ILE A 288 -7.92 -15.37 5.04
C ILE A 288 -8.42 -14.52 3.86
N TYR A 289 -8.42 -15.03 2.64
CA TYR A 289 -8.92 -14.35 1.43
C TYR A 289 -10.13 -15.03 0.79
N THR A 290 -10.65 -16.06 1.41
CA THR A 290 -11.82 -16.79 0.94
C THR A 290 -12.99 -16.57 1.88
N TYR A 291 -14.17 -16.44 1.28
CA TYR A 291 -15.41 -16.52 2.00
C TYR A 291 -15.82 -18.00 2.08
N ASP A 292 -15.76 -18.56 3.26
CA ASP A 292 -16.18 -19.94 3.50
C ASP A 292 -17.67 -19.97 3.88
N ASP A 293 -18.52 -20.17 2.87
CA ASP A 293 -19.96 -20.39 3.06
C ASP A 293 -20.25 -21.87 3.32
N PHE A 294 -20.27 -22.26 4.60
CA PHE A 294 -20.66 -23.60 4.98
C PHE A 294 -22.16 -23.65 5.33
N ASN A 295 -22.97 -23.95 4.34
CA ASN A 295 -24.39 -24.25 4.55
C ASN A 295 -24.66 -25.64 5.17
N SER A 296 -23.62 -26.42 5.47
CA SER A 296 -23.73 -27.75 6.03
C SER A 296 -23.03 -27.88 7.40
N GLY A 297 -23.68 -28.53 8.35
CA GLY A 297 -23.06 -28.82 9.65
C GLY A 297 -23.31 -27.83 10.77
N GLY A 298 -24.29 -26.92 10.65
CA GLY A 298 -24.66 -25.98 11.71
C GLY A 298 -24.03 -24.60 11.59
N CYS A 299 -23.17 -24.37 10.59
CA CYS A 299 -22.66 -23.06 10.24
C CYS A 299 -23.70 -22.35 9.37
N LYS A 300 -24.26 -21.27 9.85
CA LYS A 300 -25.14 -20.42 9.04
C LYS A 300 -24.29 -19.46 8.23
N GLY A 301 -24.61 -19.26 6.96
CA GLY A 301 -23.90 -18.36 6.05
C GLY A 301 -23.49 -17.04 6.71
N MET A 302 -22.28 -16.57 6.45
CA MET A 302 -21.56 -15.50 7.15
C MET A 302 -21.06 -15.90 8.54
N VAL A 303 -20.24 -16.90 8.56
CA VAL A 303 -19.82 -17.69 9.70
C VAL A 303 -19.12 -16.85 10.76
N GLU A 304 -19.55 -17.06 11.98
CA GLU A 304 -18.86 -16.70 13.20
C GLU A 304 -17.46 -17.32 13.18
N GLY A 305 -16.42 -16.48 13.10
CA GLY A 305 -15.04 -16.93 13.15
C GLY A 305 -14.25 -16.94 11.83
N ASP A 306 -14.89 -17.02 10.68
CA ASP A 306 -14.21 -16.98 9.37
C ASP A 306 -13.61 -15.60 9.08
N THR A 307 -12.35 -15.56 8.68
CA THR A 307 -11.61 -14.35 8.31
C THR A 307 -11.70 -14.15 6.80
N TRP A 308 -12.11 -12.97 6.38
CA TRP A 308 -12.17 -12.62 4.98
C TRP A 308 -11.61 -11.23 4.74
N LEU A 309 -10.33 -11.17 4.35
CA LEU A 309 -9.68 -9.94 3.92
C LEU A 309 -9.95 -9.69 2.45
N CYS A 310 -10.43 -8.51 2.11
CA CYS A 310 -10.72 -8.17 0.73
C CYS A 310 -10.67 -6.66 0.46
N ILE A 311 -10.68 -6.31 -0.83
CA ILE A 311 -11.05 -4.99 -1.31
C ILE A 311 -12.50 -5.06 -1.76
N GLY A 312 -13.41 -4.52 -0.95
CA GLY A 312 -14.83 -4.49 -1.24
C GLY A 312 -15.18 -3.38 -2.22
N ILE A 313 -15.78 -3.71 -3.36
CA ILE A 313 -16.12 -2.76 -4.44
C ILE A 313 -17.60 -2.55 -4.63
N GLY A 314 -18.44 -3.41 -4.07
CA GLY A 314 -19.85 -3.46 -4.42
C GLY A 314 -20.79 -2.78 -3.45
N GLN A 315 -22.00 -2.53 -3.93
CA GLN A 315 -23.17 -2.33 -3.09
C GLN A 315 -23.40 -3.63 -2.31
N PRO A 316 -23.33 -3.66 -1.00
CA PRO A 316 -23.77 -4.81 -0.28
C PRO A 316 -25.28 -4.95 -0.48
N VAL A 317 -25.69 -5.90 -1.30
CA VAL A 317 -27.03 -6.45 -1.17
C VAL A 317 -27.07 -7.10 0.22
N PRO A 318 -28.21 -7.17 0.90
CA PRO A 318 -28.26 -7.52 2.34
C PRO A 318 -27.48 -8.75 2.78
N ASN A 319 -26.97 -9.56 1.85
CA ASN A 319 -26.25 -10.80 2.11
C ASN A 319 -24.96 -11.01 1.29
N PHE A 320 -24.53 -10.04 0.49
CA PHE A 320 -23.32 -10.20 -0.34
C PHE A 320 -22.42 -8.99 -0.27
N TYR A 321 -21.15 -9.23 0.07
CA TYR A 321 -20.07 -8.27 -0.07
C TYR A 321 -19.28 -8.65 -1.32
N THR A 322 -19.25 -7.76 -2.30
CA THR A 322 -18.51 -8.03 -3.52
C THR A 322 -17.07 -7.61 -3.34
N CYS A 323 -16.16 -8.58 -3.30
CA CYS A 323 -14.74 -8.30 -3.34
C CYS A 323 -14.27 -8.11 -4.79
N ALA A 324 -13.41 -7.13 -4.99
CA ALA A 324 -12.74 -6.97 -6.26
C ALA A 324 -11.86 -8.18 -6.54
N PRO A 325 -12.05 -8.90 -7.64
CA PRO A 325 -11.06 -9.86 -8.07
C PRO A 325 -9.77 -9.11 -8.44
N GLU A 326 -8.62 -9.65 -8.02
CA GLU A 326 -7.36 -9.09 -8.48
C GLU A 326 -7.23 -9.26 -10.00
N ARG A 327 -6.74 -8.22 -10.67
CA ARG A 327 -6.40 -8.34 -12.09
C ARG A 327 -5.18 -9.23 -12.24
N LEU A 328 -5.29 -10.21 -13.12
CA LEU A 328 -4.18 -11.08 -13.48
C LEU A 328 -3.27 -10.42 -14.52
N THR A 329 -2.00 -10.74 -14.48
CA THR A 329 -1.06 -10.40 -15.57
C THR A 329 -1.54 -11.06 -16.87
N ASN A 330 -1.31 -10.44 -18.02
CA ASN A 330 -1.74 -10.97 -19.33
C ASN A 330 -0.94 -12.24 -19.77
N GLY A 331 -0.68 -13.18 -18.86
CA GLY A 331 -0.01 -14.44 -19.14
C GLY A 331 1.52 -14.39 -19.11
N ALA A 332 2.12 -13.23 -18.97
CA ALA A 332 3.55 -13.09 -18.74
C ALA A 332 3.76 -12.50 -17.33
N LEU A 333 4.50 -13.20 -16.48
CA LEU A 333 5.06 -12.57 -15.30
C LEU A 333 6.00 -11.45 -15.78
N PRO A 334 5.99 -10.25 -15.19
CA PRO A 334 6.98 -9.25 -15.53
C PRO A 334 8.37 -9.85 -15.37
N ALA A 335 9.27 -9.53 -16.31
CA ALA A 335 10.66 -9.95 -16.23
C ALA A 335 11.28 -9.50 -14.89
N PRO A 336 12.24 -10.27 -14.34
CA PRO A 336 12.87 -9.96 -13.06
C PRO A 336 13.57 -8.62 -13.05
#